data_263a820f4ff188c8ac7be1d45e34a466
#
_entry.id   263a820f4ff188c8ac7be1d45e34a466
#
_cell.length_a   1.000
_cell.length_b   1.000
_cell.length_c   1.000
_cell.angle_alpha   90.00
_cell.angle_beta   90.00
_cell.angle_gamma   90.00
#
_symmetry.space_group_name_H-M   'P 1'
#
loop_
_entity.id
_entity.type
_entity.pdbx_description
1 polymer ?
#
loop_
_entity_poly.entity_id
_entity_poly.type
_entity_poly.pdbx_seq_one_letter_code
_entity_poly.pdbx_strand_id
1 'polypeptide(L)'
;MWAYESVFYQIYPLGFCGAPFENDGVLEHRIEKVNDWIPHIEKLGANAIYFSPVFESDTHGYNTRDFRKIDVRLGTNNDFADVCKALHKEGIKVVLDGVFNHVGRGFWAFQDVLEKRWDSPYKDWFHISFDGNSNYNDGLWYEGWEGNYDLVKLNLCHPDVKQHIFDSIRSWVEEFDIDGLRLDVAYCLDENFVRELRAFCDSLKPDFFLVGEMLHGDYNRLMNDSMLHSATNYECYKGLFSSFNSMNMFEIVHSLLRQFGPENWTLYRGKHLLCFVDNH
;
A
#
# COMPACT_ATOMS: atom_id res chain seq x y z
N MET A 1 -3.31 -13.71 -15.28
CA MET A 1 -2.98 -12.50 -14.45
C MET A 1 -1.69 -11.89 -14.99
N TRP A 2 -1.76 -10.69 -15.53
CA TRP A 2 -0.63 -9.97 -16.16
C TRP A 2 0.58 -9.82 -15.21
N ALA A 3 0.32 -9.58 -13.93
CA ALA A 3 1.37 -9.31 -12.93
C ALA A 3 2.35 -10.46 -12.71
N TYR A 4 1.98 -11.70 -13.04
CA TYR A 4 2.85 -12.87 -12.84
C TYR A 4 4.03 -12.92 -13.81
N GLU A 5 3.93 -12.22 -14.93
CA GLU A 5 4.97 -12.11 -15.96
C GLU A 5 5.59 -10.71 -16.02
N SER A 6 5.30 -9.86 -15.01
CA SER A 6 5.74 -8.48 -14.99
C SER A 6 7.01 -8.27 -14.19
N VAL A 7 7.79 -7.29 -14.66
CA VAL A 7 8.90 -6.70 -13.92
C VAL A 7 8.41 -5.36 -13.38
N PHE A 8 8.42 -5.22 -12.06
CA PHE A 8 7.95 -4.02 -11.38
C PHE A 8 9.09 -3.04 -11.12
N TYR A 9 8.83 -1.77 -11.37
CA TYR A 9 9.65 -0.66 -10.94
C TYR A 9 8.93 0.10 -9.82
N GLN A 10 9.58 0.33 -8.69
CA GLN A 10 8.99 1.06 -7.57
C GLN A 10 9.45 2.51 -7.56
N ILE A 11 8.52 3.43 -7.31
CA ILE A 11 8.80 4.83 -7.02
C ILE A 11 8.17 5.22 -5.68
N TYR A 12 8.97 5.80 -4.78
CA TYR A 12 8.49 6.56 -3.64
C TYR A 12 8.33 8.04 -4.06
N PRO A 13 7.11 8.52 -4.37
CA PRO A 13 6.92 9.76 -5.11
C PRO A 13 7.40 11.00 -4.37
N LEU A 14 7.12 11.12 -3.07
CA LEU A 14 7.54 12.29 -2.28
C LEU A 14 9.07 12.47 -2.32
N GLY A 15 9.82 11.40 -2.10
CA GLY A 15 11.28 11.41 -2.18
C GLY A 15 11.80 11.61 -3.61
N PHE A 16 11.28 10.83 -4.56
CA PHE A 16 11.69 10.89 -5.96
C PHE A 16 11.46 12.27 -6.59
N CYS A 17 10.34 12.89 -6.28
CA CYS A 17 9.98 14.20 -6.81
C CYS A 17 10.60 15.37 -6.02
N GLY A 18 11.28 15.09 -4.90
CA GLY A 18 11.91 16.12 -4.07
C GLY A 18 10.90 16.98 -3.30
N ALA A 19 9.79 16.38 -2.89
CA ALA A 19 8.80 17.03 -2.05
C ALA A 19 9.35 17.27 -0.63
N PRO A 20 8.91 18.34 0.07
CA PRO A 20 9.27 18.53 1.49
C PRO A 20 8.70 17.39 2.35
N PHE A 21 9.38 17.05 3.44
CA PHE A 21 8.93 15.98 4.34
C PHE A 21 7.59 16.33 4.99
N GLU A 22 7.48 17.50 5.59
CA GLU A 22 6.23 17.99 6.15
C GLU A 22 5.32 18.52 5.04
N ASN A 23 4.02 18.23 5.17
CA ASN A 23 3.05 18.78 4.25
C ASN A 23 2.80 20.25 4.57
N ASP A 24 3.38 21.13 3.77
CA ASP A 24 3.30 22.58 3.89
C ASP A 24 2.03 23.18 3.26
N GLY A 25 1.19 22.36 2.63
CA GLY A 25 -0.03 22.76 1.96
C GLY A 25 0.18 23.51 0.63
N VAL A 26 1.44 23.57 0.15
CA VAL A 26 1.76 24.29 -1.10
C VAL A 26 1.59 23.34 -2.29
N LEU A 27 0.73 23.75 -3.22
CA LEU A 27 0.52 22.99 -4.46
C LEU A 27 1.72 23.16 -5.39
N GLU A 28 2.33 22.03 -5.75
CA GLU A 28 3.43 21.96 -6.70
C GLU A 28 3.25 20.75 -7.63
N HIS A 29 3.39 20.92 -8.93
CA HIS A 29 3.18 19.87 -9.95
C HIS A 29 4.41 18.94 -10.10
N ARG A 30 4.93 18.42 -8.99
CA ARG A 30 6.19 17.64 -8.97
C ARG A 30 6.06 16.24 -9.56
N ILE A 31 4.84 15.64 -9.53
CA ILE A 31 4.62 14.27 -10.02
C ILE A 31 4.89 14.13 -11.52
N GLU A 32 4.81 15.22 -12.28
CA GLU A 32 5.13 15.26 -13.71
C GLU A 32 6.57 14.78 -14.01
N LYS A 33 7.49 14.88 -13.04
CA LYS A 33 8.85 14.36 -13.15
C LYS A 33 8.91 12.87 -13.50
N VAL A 34 7.88 12.11 -13.17
CA VAL A 34 7.79 10.69 -13.52
C VAL A 34 7.81 10.50 -15.04
N ASN A 35 7.22 11.42 -15.81
CA ASN A 35 7.20 11.35 -17.27
C ASN A 35 8.63 11.30 -17.89
N ASP A 36 9.58 12.04 -17.29
CA ASP A 36 10.98 12.05 -17.73
C ASP A 36 11.67 10.70 -17.46
N TRP A 37 11.11 9.90 -16.55
CA TRP A 37 11.66 8.62 -16.14
C TRP A 37 11.11 7.42 -16.92
N ILE A 38 10.01 7.58 -17.65
CA ILE A 38 9.37 6.51 -18.43
C ILE A 38 10.37 5.82 -19.39
N PRO A 39 11.19 6.55 -20.18
CA PRO A 39 12.17 5.91 -21.06
C PRO A 39 13.23 5.07 -20.33
N HIS A 40 13.55 5.42 -19.09
CA HIS A 40 14.44 4.62 -18.25
C HIS A 40 13.78 3.32 -17.81
N ILE A 41 12.52 3.37 -17.37
CA ILE A 41 11.72 2.22 -16.97
C ILE A 41 11.60 1.23 -18.12
N GLU A 42 11.25 1.70 -19.31
CA GLU A 42 11.18 0.88 -20.53
C GLU A 42 12.53 0.23 -20.87
N LYS A 43 13.61 0.99 -20.81
CA LYS A 43 14.96 0.47 -21.07
C LYS A 43 15.39 -0.63 -20.12
N LEU A 44 14.90 -0.61 -18.88
CA LEU A 44 15.11 -1.68 -17.91
C LEU A 44 14.26 -2.92 -18.21
N GLY A 45 13.29 -2.83 -19.11
CA GLY A 45 12.34 -3.90 -19.39
C GLY A 45 11.24 -4.03 -18.32
N ALA A 46 11.05 -3.03 -17.47
CA ALA A 46 9.94 -3.01 -16.52
C ALA A 46 8.65 -2.61 -17.27
N ASN A 47 7.58 -3.35 -17.00
CA ASN A 47 6.27 -3.19 -17.62
C ASN A 47 5.15 -2.97 -16.59
N ALA A 48 5.51 -2.76 -15.34
CA ALA A 48 4.63 -2.34 -14.27
C ALA A 48 5.36 -1.37 -13.34
N ILE A 49 4.64 -0.38 -12.86
CA ILE A 49 5.12 0.54 -11.83
C ILE A 49 4.30 0.33 -10.56
N TYR A 50 4.99 0.32 -9.43
CA TYR A 50 4.39 0.40 -8.12
C TYR A 50 4.73 1.75 -7.49
N PHE A 51 3.71 2.55 -7.24
CA PHE A 51 3.84 3.79 -6.49
C PHE A 51 3.62 3.55 -5.01
N SER A 52 4.62 3.89 -4.18
CA SER A 52 4.38 4.14 -2.75
C SER A 52 3.38 5.27 -2.59
N PRO A 53 2.83 5.55 -1.39
CA PRO A 53 1.66 6.41 -1.26
C PRO A 53 1.73 7.73 -2.02
N VAL A 54 0.66 8.05 -2.74
CA VAL A 54 0.50 9.27 -3.57
C VAL A 54 -0.54 10.23 -3.00
N PHE A 55 -1.34 9.77 -2.02
CA PHE A 55 -2.47 10.54 -1.50
C PHE A 55 -2.07 11.52 -0.41
N GLU A 56 -2.90 12.53 -0.21
CA GLU A 56 -2.70 13.61 0.77
C GLU A 56 -2.35 13.04 2.14
N SER A 57 -1.22 13.45 2.70
CA SER A 57 -0.66 12.89 3.94
C SER A 57 -0.04 13.96 4.84
N ASP A 58 0.22 13.62 6.11
CA ASP A 58 0.87 14.53 7.03
C ASP A 58 2.36 14.71 6.68
N THR A 59 3.08 13.59 6.41
CA THR A 59 4.53 13.59 6.17
C THR A 59 4.92 12.61 5.06
N HIS A 60 5.22 11.37 5.43
CA HIS A 60 5.85 10.33 4.59
C HIS A 60 4.92 9.57 3.63
N GLY A 61 3.64 9.93 3.55
CA GLY A 61 2.67 9.27 2.69
C GLY A 61 1.82 8.20 3.39
N TYR A 62 2.35 7.49 4.39
CA TYR A 62 1.62 6.45 5.11
C TYR A 62 0.66 7.00 6.18
N ASN A 63 0.77 8.25 6.56
CA ASN A 63 -0.16 8.96 7.46
C ASN A 63 -1.18 9.78 6.65
N THR A 64 -2.04 9.06 5.94
CA THR A 64 -3.02 9.60 4.99
C THR A 64 -4.02 10.56 5.66
N ARG A 65 -4.26 11.71 5.03
CA ARG A 65 -5.32 12.68 5.38
C ARG A 65 -6.58 12.50 4.57
N ASP A 66 -6.42 12.15 3.28
CA ASP A 66 -7.53 12.00 2.34
C ASP A 66 -7.16 10.99 1.25
N PHE A 67 -7.95 9.92 1.12
CA PHE A 67 -7.75 8.89 0.11
C PHE A 67 -8.14 9.29 -1.32
N ARG A 68 -8.83 10.43 -1.50
CA ARG A 68 -9.36 10.87 -2.81
C ARG A 68 -8.61 12.04 -3.40
N LYS A 69 -7.63 12.57 -2.70
CA LYS A 69 -6.84 13.71 -3.12
C LYS A 69 -5.39 13.33 -3.23
N ILE A 70 -4.78 13.60 -4.39
CA ILE A 70 -3.32 13.50 -4.54
C ILE A 70 -2.65 14.52 -3.62
N ASP A 71 -1.55 14.13 -3.01
CA ASP A 71 -0.79 15.00 -2.09
C ASP A 71 -0.40 16.30 -2.80
N VAL A 72 -0.76 17.44 -2.21
CA VAL A 72 -0.52 18.77 -2.82
C VAL A 72 0.94 19.01 -3.12
N ARG A 73 1.85 18.39 -2.37
CA ARG A 73 3.28 18.45 -2.62
C ARG A 73 3.71 17.73 -3.91
N LEU A 74 2.85 16.85 -4.44
CA LEU A 74 3.05 16.13 -5.70
C LEU A 74 2.29 16.76 -6.87
N GLY A 75 1.09 17.27 -6.62
CA GLY A 75 0.25 17.87 -7.66
C GLY A 75 -1.24 17.74 -7.39
N THR A 76 -1.99 17.73 -8.47
CA THR A 76 -3.43 17.51 -8.49
C THR A 76 -3.78 16.09 -8.97
N ASN A 77 -5.05 15.69 -8.78
CA ASN A 77 -5.56 14.44 -9.38
C ASN A 77 -5.38 14.42 -10.89
N ASN A 78 -5.54 15.56 -11.57
CA ASN A 78 -5.34 15.64 -13.02
C ASN A 78 -3.89 15.37 -13.42
N ASP A 79 -2.93 15.93 -12.68
CA ASP A 79 -1.50 15.69 -12.96
C ASP A 79 -1.16 14.21 -12.85
N PHE A 80 -1.67 13.55 -11.80
CA PHE A 80 -1.45 12.12 -11.61
C PHE A 80 -2.17 11.27 -12.66
N ALA A 81 -3.39 11.66 -13.04
CA ALA A 81 -4.12 11.00 -14.14
C ALA A 81 -3.35 11.08 -15.46
N ASP A 82 -2.71 12.22 -15.75
CA ASP A 82 -1.92 12.38 -16.97
C ASP A 82 -0.62 11.55 -16.93
N VAL A 83 0.01 11.42 -15.76
CA VAL A 83 1.14 10.49 -15.57
C VAL A 83 0.70 9.03 -15.79
N CYS A 84 -0.43 8.61 -15.24
CA CYS A 84 -0.96 7.25 -15.47
C CYS A 84 -1.24 6.99 -16.95
N LYS A 85 -1.85 7.95 -17.66
CA LYS A 85 -2.08 7.84 -19.11
C LYS A 85 -0.78 7.72 -19.91
N ALA A 86 0.26 8.48 -19.52
CA ALA A 86 1.57 8.40 -20.17
C ALA A 86 2.21 7.02 -19.95
N LEU A 87 2.14 6.45 -18.75
CA LEU A 87 2.60 5.10 -18.44
C LEU A 87 1.84 4.03 -19.25
N HIS A 88 0.51 4.09 -19.27
CA HIS A 88 -0.32 3.15 -20.02
C HIS A 88 -0.08 3.21 -21.53
N LYS A 89 0.21 4.40 -22.08
CA LYS A 89 0.55 4.57 -23.50
C LYS A 89 1.78 3.75 -23.89
N GLU A 90 2.74 3.61 -22.97
CA GLU A 90 3.95 2.80 -23.18
C GLU A 90 3.77 1.35 -22.66
N GLY A 91 2.53 0.94 -22.35
CA GLY A 91 2.20 -0.42 -21.93
C GLY A 91 2.59 -0.76 -20.48
N ILE A 92 2.91 0.25 -19.68
CA ILE A 92 3.31 0.10 -18.27
C ILE A 92 2.07 0.11 -17.39
N LYS A 93 1.85 -0.96 -16.63
CA LYS A 93 0.77 -1.11 -15.67
C LYS A 93 1.02 -0.30 -14.41
N VAL A 94 -0.06 0.21 -13.78
CA VAL A 94 0.03 1.08 -12.59
C VAL A 94 -0.58 0.39 -11.38
N VAL A 95 0.23 0.22 -10.32
CA VAL A 95 -0.18 -0.30 -9.02
C VAL A 95 0.04 0.78 -7.95
N LEU A 96 -0.98 1.04 -7.13
CA LEU A 96 -0.91 2.00 -6.02
C LEU A 96 -0.78 1.32 -4.68
N ASP A 97 -0.24 2.06 -3.71
CA ASP A 97 -0.21 1.65 -2.32
C ASP A 97 -1.58 1.89 -1.65
N GLY A 98 -2.16 0.83 -1.13
CA GLY A 98 -3.40 0.83 -0.35
C GLY A 98 -3.10 0.81 1.14
N VAL A 99 -3.00 1.98 1.76
CA VAL A 99 -2.74 2.15 3.19
C VAL A 99 -4.06 2.11 3.94
N PHE A 100 -4.59 0.90 4.24
CA PHE A 100 -5.94 0.74 4.80
C PHE A 100 -5.97 0.32 6.27
N ASN A 101 -4.83 -0.09 6.84
CA ASN A 101 -4.77 -0.43 8.26
C ASN A 101 -4.92 0.79 9.16
N HIS A 102 -4.40 1.93 8.73
CA HIS A 102 -4.31 3.15 9.51
C HIS A 102 -4.38 4.41 8.64
N VAL A 103 -4.55 5.55 9.27
CA VAL A 103 -4.54 6.89 8.67
C VAL A 103 -3.70 7.83 9.53
N GLY A 104 -3.36 8.99 9.00
CA GLY A 104 -2.72 10.06 9.75
C GLY A 104 -3.66 10.72 10.77
N ARG A 105 -3.09 11.42 11.73
CA ARG A 105 -3.88 12.22 12.66
C ARG A 105 -4.62 13.36 11.95
N GLY A 106 -4.10 13.83 10.81
CA GLY A 106 -4.75 14.80 9.94
C GLY A 106 -5.94 14.27 9.14
N PHE A 107 -6.27 12.98 9.23
CA PHE A 107 -7.42 12.41 8.53
C PHE A 107 -8.73 13.08 8.99
N TRP A 108 -9.54 13.53 8.03
CA TRP A 108 -10.70 14.39 8.30
C TRP A 108 -11.69 13.79 9.31
N ALA A 109 -11.96 12.47 9.27
CA ALA A 109 -12.86 11.82 10.21
C ALA A 109 -12.27 11.75 11.62
N PHE A 110 -10.93 11.58 11.73
CA PHE A 110 -10.25 11.59 13.03
C PHE A 110 -10.20 13.00 13.61
N GLN A 111 -10.04 14.04 12.78
CA GLN A 111 -10.12 15.43 13.21
C GLN A 111 -11.52 15.77 13.76
N ASP A 112 -12.59 15.29 13.14
CA ASP A 112 -13.97 15.43 13.66
C ASP A 112 -14.11 14.75 15.04
N VAL A 113 -13.50 13.57 15.24
CA VAL A 113 -13.48 12.89 16.56
C VAL A 113 -12.71 13.72 17.60
N LEU A 114 -11.57 14.30 17.24
CA LEU A 114 -10.80 15.15 18.14
C LEU A 114 -11.59 16.39 18.57
N GLU A 115 -12.39 16.97 17.68
CA GLU A 115 -13.21 18.15 17.94
C GLU A 115 -14.48 17.81 18.73
N LYS A 116 -15.27 16.82 18.26
CA LYS A 116 -16.62 16.53 18.75
C LYS A 116 -16.71 15.44 19.80
N ARG A 117 -15.66 14.66 19.98
CA ARG A 117 -15.59 13.59 20.97
C ARG A 117 -16.74 12.57 20.81
N TRP A 118 -17.55 12.42 21.86
CA TRP A 118 -18.70 11.49 21.90
C TRP A 118 -19.77 11.80 20.83
N ASP A 119 -19.87 13.05 20.41
CA ASP A 119 -20.86 13.51 19.43
C ASP A 119 -20.41 13.30 17.99
N SER A 120 -19.17 12.87 17.76
CA SER A 120 -18.69 12.55 16.42
C SER A 120 -19.37 11.31 15.85
N PRO A 121 -19.92 11.37 14.62
CA PRO A 121 -20.45 10.20 13.95
C PRO A 121 -19.34 9.20 13.52
N TYR A 122 -18.07 9.61 13.56
CA TYR A 122 -16.93 8.82 13.11
C TYR A 122 -16.15 8.15 14.24
N LYS A 123 -16.59 8.29 15.52
CA LYS A 123 -15.84 7.71 16.65
C LYS A 123 -15.63 6.18 16.54
N ASP A 124 -16.61 5.49 15.98
CA ASP A 124 -16.57 4.03 15.83
C ASP A 124 -15.77 3.56 14.58
N TRP A 125 -15.27 4.52 13.78
CA TRP A 125 -14.34 4.25 12.68
C TRP A 125 -12.94 3.87 13.17
N PHE A 126 -12.66 4.12 14.44
CA PHE A 126 -11.39 3.90 15.09
C PHE A 126 -11.58 3.10 16.39
N HIS A 127 -10.51 2.54 16.92
CA HIS A 127 -10.51 1.90 18.23
C HIS A 127 -10.11 2.93 19.28
N ILE A 128 -11.10 3.59 19.92
CA ILE A 128 -10.91 4.77 20.79
C ILE A 128 -11.44 4.50 22.20
N SER A 129 -10.78 5.11 23.22
CA SER A 129 -11.28 5.26 24.57
C SER A 129 -11.13 6.72 25.01
N PHE A 130 -12.23 7.35 25.40
CA PHE A 130 -12.23 8.71 25.94
C PHE A 130 -11.87 8.77 27.43
N ASP A 131 -11.73 7.61 28.09
CA ASP A 131 -11.26 7.51 29.47
C ASP A 131 -9.72 7.38 29.54
N GLY A 132 -9.06 7.28 28.39
CA GLY A 132 -7.62 7.15 28.25
C GLY A 132 -6.94 8.38 27.71
N ASN A 133 -5.63 8.26 27.45
CA ASN A 133 -4.85 9.31 26.82
C ASN A 133 -3.78 8.67 25.93
N SER A 134 -3.35 9.40 24.90
CA SER A 134 -2.22 9.06 24.05
C SER A 134 -0.98 9.88 24.42
N ASN A 135 0.14 9.66 23.74
CA ASN A 135 1.34 10.48 23.89
C ASN A 135 1.14 11.94 23.45
N TYR A 136 0.06 12.24 22.72
CA TYR A 136 -0.33 13.61 22.34
C TYR A 136 -1.01 14.38 23.45
N ASN A 137 -1.40 13.71 24.54
CA ASN A 137 -2.05 14.30 25.70
C ASN A 137 -3.30 15.12 25.37
N ASP A 138 -4.08 14.62 24.42
CA ASP A 138 -5.30 15.27 23.91
C ASP A 138 -6.61 14.70 24.48
N GLY A 139 -6.49 13.90 25.56
CA GLY A 139 -7.64 13.43 26.34
C GLY A 139 -8.43 12.29 25.71
N LEU A 140 -7.79 11.51 24.82
CA LEU A 140 -8.29 10.22 24.35
C LEU A 140 -7.14 9.26 24.12
N TRP A 141 -7.41 7.98 24.32
CA TRP A 141 -6.57 6.90 23.86
C TRP A 141 -7.16 6.33 22.56
N TYR A 142 -6.31 5.90 21.66
CA TYR A 142 -6.69 5.17 20.46
C TYR A 142 -5.61 4.16 20.09
N GLU A 143 -5.99 3.11 19.36
CA GLU A 143 -5.05 2.15 18.82
C GLU A 143 -4.28 2.75 17.66
N GLY A 144 -2.95 2.75 17.75
CA GLY A 144 -2.05 3.07 16.64
C GLY A 144 -1.42 1.81 16.07
N TRP A 145 -0.92 1.87 14.84
CA TRP A 145 -0.18 0.76 14.25
C TRP A 145 1.10 0.49 15.05
N GLU A 146 1.18 -0.72 15.63
CA GLU A 146 2.32 -1.17 16.47
C GLU A 146 2.73 -0.16 17.57
N GLY A 147 1.75 0.56 18.13
CA GLY A 147 1.97 1.57 19.17
C GLY A 147 2.42 2.94 18.66
N ASN A 148 2.49 3.13 17.36
CA ASN A 148 2.76 4.44 16.76
C ASN A 148 1.47 5.25 16.66
N TYR A 149 1.34 6.30 17.46
CA TYR A 149 0.15 7.13 17.53
C TYR A 149 0.02 8.14 16.37
N ASP A 150 1.04 8.32 15.53
CA ASP A 150 0.91 9.07 14.28
C ASP A 150 0.06 8.33 13.23
N LEU A 151 -0.08 7.01 13.42
CA LEU A 151 -0.75 6.08 12.52
C LEU A 151 -1.99 5.51 13.21
N VAL A 152 -3.09 6.23 13.12
CA VAL A 152 -4.37 5.93 13.80
C VAL A 152 -5.03 4.73 13.13
N LYS A 153 -5.21 3.64 13.85
CA LYS A 153 -5.77 2.41 13.31
C LYS A 153 -7.25 2.53 12.96
N LEU A 154 -7.61 2.11 11.76
CA LEU A 154 -8.99 2.05 11.29
C LEU A 154 -9.69 0.78 11.77
N ASN A 155 -10.97 0.90 12.09
CA ASN A 155 -11.86 -0.24 12.35
C ASN A 155 -12.39 -0.81 11.04
N LEU A 156 -11.64 -1.75 10.43
CA LEU A 156 -12.00 -2.38 9.16
C LEU A 156 -13.24 -3.30 9.26
N CYS A 157 -13.77 -3.56 10.45
CA CYS A 157 -15.05 -4.24 10.64
C CYS A 157 -16.25 -3.29 10.50
N HIS A 158 -16.02 -1.95 10.59
CA HIS A 158 -17.09 -0.96 10.47
C HIS A 158 -17.54 -0.82 9.01
N PRO A 159 -18.85 -0.94 8.70
CA PRO A 159 -19.33 -0.93 7.32
C PRO A 159 -19.03 0.39 6.58
N ASP A 160 -19.16 1.53 7.24
CA ASP A 160 -18.91 2.82 6.60
C ASP A 160 -17.42 3.06 6.34
N VAL A 161 -16.52 2.51 7.16
CA VAL A 161 -15.07 2.52 6.89
C VAL A 161 -14.77 1.73 5.62
N LYS A 162 -15.32 0.52 5.52
CA LYS A 162 -15.18 -0.31 4.32
C LYS A 162 -15.74 0.39 3.08
N GLN A 163 -16.94 0.96 3.20
CA GLN A 163 -17.57 1.68 2.10
C GLN A 163 -16.74 2.87 1.65
N HIS A 164 -16.19 3.66 2.60
CA HIS A 164 -15.33 4.80 2.28
C HIS A 164 -14.06 4.38 1.52
N ILE A 165 -13.42 3.27 1.96
CA ILE A 165 -12.25 2.71 1.26
C ILE A 165 -12.62 2.23 -0.14
N PHE A 166 -13.71 1.46 -0.28
CA PHE A 166 -14.14 0.92 -1.57
C PHE A 166 -14.54 2.02 -2.56
N ASP A 167 -15.23 3.07 -2.10
CA ASP A 167 -15.55 4.22 -2.94
C ASP A 167 -14.29 4.99 -3.36
N SER A 168 -13.28 5.05 -2.50
CA SER A 168 -11.99 5.65 -2.84
C SER A 168 -11.26 4.83 -3.91
N ILE A 169 -11.21 3.50 -3.78
CA ILE A 169 -10.63 2.61 -4.79
C ILE A 169 -11.38 2.73 -6.13
N ARG A 170 -12.71 2.82 -6.08
CA ARG A 170 -13.53 3.04 -7.29
C ARG A 170 -13.11 4.33 -7.99
N SER A 171 -12.96 5.44 -7.25
CA SER A 171 -12.51 6.70 -7.83
C SER A 171 -11.11 6.59 -8.44
N TRP A 172 -10.19 5.83 -7.83
CA TRP A 172 -8.86 5.62 -8.38
C TRP A 172 -8.87 4.83 -9.70
N VAL A 173 -9.77 3.85 -9.82
CA VAL A 173 -9.96 3.14 -11.10
C VAL A 173 -10.59 4.05 -12.15
N GLU A 174 -11.60 4.85 -11.78
CA GLU A 174 -12.30 5.74 -12.69
C GLU A 174 -11.43 6.93 -13.15
N GLU A 175 -10.64 7.52 -12.25
CA GLU A 175 -9.84 8.72 -12.54
C GLU A 175 -8.46 8.38 -13.11
N PHE A 176 -7.80 7.33 -12.60
CA PHE A 176 -6.41 7.01 -12.90
C PHE A 176 -6.23 5.72 -13.70
N ASP A 177 -7.30 4.94 -13.88
CA ASP A 177 -7.31 3.62 -14.55
C ASP A 177 -6.30 2.62 -13.95
N ILE A 178 -6.07 2.65 -12.65
CA ILE A 178 -5.10 1.78 -11.98
C ILE A 178 -5.35 0.30 -12.24
N ASP A 179 -4.29 -0.51 -12.25
CA ASP A 179 -4.32 -1.94 -12.58
C ASP A 179 -4.19 -2.85 -11.36
N GLY A 180 -3.92 -2.29 -10.20
CA GLY A 180 -3.79 -3.06 -8.97
C GLY A 180 -3.45 -2.24 -7.73
N LEU A 181 -3.40 -2.94 -6.60
CA LEU A 181 -3.00 -2.40 -5.30
C LEU A 181 -1.92 -3.26 -4.65
N ARG A 182 -0.98 -2.61 -4.00
CA ARG A 182 -0.18 -3.19 -2.94
C ARG A 182 -0.81 -2.82 -1.60
N LEU A 183 -1.13 -3.79 -0.78
CA LEU A 183 -1.72 -3.54 0.53
C LEU A 183 -0.61 -3.39 1.58
N ASP A 184 -0.51 -2.19 2.11
CA ASP A 184 0.39 -1.86 3.20
C ASP A 184 0.07 -2.70 4.44
N VAL A 185 1.10 -3.19 5.12
CA VAL A 185 1.02 -4.04 6.31
C VAL A 185 -0.10 -5.09 6.26
N ALA A 186 -0.21 -5.80 5.13
CA ALA A 186 -1.32 -6.73 4.87
C ALA A 186 -1.49 -7.77 5.99
N TYR A 187 -0.43 -8.14 6.70
CA TYR A 187 -0.45 -9.05 7.83
C TYR A 187 -1.27 -8.52 9.03
N CYS A 188 -1.55 -7.21 9.09
CA CYS A 188 -2.37 -6.55 10.11
C CYS A 188 -3.84 -6.40 9.70
N LEU A 189 -4.19 -6.63 8.43
CA LEU A 189 -5.55 -6.42 7.92
C LEU A 189 -6.49 -7.55 8.37
N ASP A 190 -7.76 -7.19 8.59
CA ASP A 190 -8.84 -8.16 8.80
C ASP A 190 -9.06 -9.03 7.55
N GLU A 191 -9.11 -10.35 7.75
CA GLU A 191 -9.23 -11.29 6.62
C GLU A 191 -10.57 -11.16 5.88
N ASN A 192 -11.67 -10.81 6.56
CA ASN A 192 -12.96 -10.61 5.91
C ASN A 192 -12.92 -9.33 5.07
N PHE A 193 -12.29 -8.27 5.59
CA PHE A 193 -12.03 -7.07 4.79
C PHE A 193 -11.24 -7.39 3.51
N VAL A 194 -10.17 -8.19 3.60
CA VAL A 194 -9.37 -8.55 2.42
C VAL A 194 -10.18 -9.38 1.40
N ARG A 195 -11.06 -10.29 1.87
CA ARG A 195 -11.98 -11.05 0.98
C ARG A 195 -12.98 -10.13 0.28
N GLU A 196 -13.61 -9.24 1.04
CA GLU A 196 -14.57 -8.27 0.48
C GLU A 196 -13.88 -7.33 -0.50
N LEU A 197 -12.67 -6.85 -0.17
CA LEU A 197 -11.83 -6.02 -1.03
C LEU A 197 -11.50 -6.74 -2.35
N ARG A 198 -11.10 -8.03 -2.28
CA ARG A 198 -10.81 -8.82 -3.48
C ARG A 198 -12.04 -8.91 -4.38
N ALA A 199 -13.19 -9.31 -3.85
CA ALA A 199 -14.43 -9.42 -4.62
C ALA A 199 -14.85 -8.07 -5.22
N PHE A 200 -14.66 -6.98 -4.48
CA PHE A 200 -14.94 -5.64 -4.95
C PHE A 200 -14.03 -5.23 -6.11
N CYS A 201 -12.71 -5.42 -5.98
CA CYS A 201 -11.75 -5.10 -7.03
C CYS A 201 -11.98 -5.91 -8.31
N ASP A 202 -12.27 -7.21 -8.18
CA ASP A 202 -12.62 -8.07 -9.31
C ASP A 202 -13.88 -7.58 -10.06
N SER A 203 -14.79 -6.90 -9.36
CA SER A 203 -16.01 -6.32 -9.96
C SER A 203 -15.75 -5.00 -10.70
N LEU A 204 -14.66 -4.29 -10.38
CA LEU A 204 -14.32 -3.00 -10.99
C LEU A 204 -13.56 -3.17 -12.30
N LYS A 205 -12.56 -4.05 -12.31
CA LYS A 205 -11.67 -4.21 -13.47
C LYS A 205 -11.22 -5.67 -13.57
N PRO A 206 -11.36 -6.33 -14.74
CA PRO A 206 -10.78 -7.65 -14.96
C PRO A 206 -9.29 -7.67 -14.72
N ASP A 207 -8.79 -8.75 -14.13
CA ASP A 207 -7.36 -8.92 -13.82
C ASP A 207 -6.76 -7.85 -12.90
N PHE A 208 -7.57 -7.21 -12.06
CA PHE A 208 -7.08 -6.26 -11.05
C PHE A 208 -6.17 -6.97 -10.05
N PHE A 209 -4.92 -6.52 -9.96
CA PHE A 209 -3.90 -7.20 -9.18
C PHE A 209 -3.90 -6.76 -7.72
N LEU A 210 -3.88 -7.72 -6.79
CA LEU A 210 -3.69 -7.46 -5.35
C LEU A 210 -2.43 -8.17 -4.85
N VAL A 211 -1.47 -7.41 -4.35
CA VAL A 211 -0.29 -7.90 -3.65
C VAL A 211 -0.27 -7.36 -2.22
N GLY A 212 0.01 -8.20 -1.25
CA GLY A 212 0.10 -7.78 0.15
C GLY A 212 1.53 -7.69 0.63
N GLU A 213 1.82 -6.67 1.41
CA GLU A 213 3.05 -6.64 2.18
C GLU A 213 2.99 -7.65 3.32
N MET A 214 3.86 -8.66 3.24
CA MET A 214 3.98 -9.73 4.24
C MET A 214 5.42 -9.79 4.72
N LEU A 215 5.70 -9.20 5.88
CA LEU A 215 7.05 -9.15 6.44
C LEU A 215 7.51 -10.51 7.00
N HIS A 216 6.57 -11.28 7.53
CA HIS A 216 6.82 -12.55 8.20
C HIS A 216 5.57 -13.43 8.24
N GLY A 217 5.72 -14.66 8.76
CA GLY A 217 4.62 -15.60 8.93
C GLY A 217 4.33 -16.44 7.68
N ASP A 218 3.20 -17.13 7.69
CA ASP A 218 2.74 -17.92 6.56
C ASP A 218 1.93 -17.05 5.59
N TYR A 219 2.49 -16.81 4.40
CA TYR A 219 1.85 -16.01 3.36
C TYR A 219 0.55 -16.64 2.84
N ASN A 220 0.39 -17.98 2.95
CA ASN A 220 -0.83 -18.68 2.53
C ASN A 220 -2.08 -18.21 3.27
N ARG A 221 -1.94 -17.64 4.48
CA ARG A 221 -3.05 -17.07 5.23
C ARG A 221 -3.86 -16.08 4.40
N LEU A 222 -3.18 -15.19 3.69
CA LEU A 222 -3.81 -14.16 2.86
C LEU A 222 -3.69 -14.44 1.35
N MET A 223 -2.71 -15.24 0.92
CA MET A 223 -2.44 -15.52 -0.49
C MET A 223 -3.19 -16.77 -0.95
N ASN A 224 -4.43 -16.57 -1.38
CA ASN A 224 -5.34 -17.63 -1.84
C ASN A 224 -6.35 -17.09 -2.86
N ASP A 225 -7.19 -17.96 -3.40
CA ASP A 225 -8.11 -17.64 -4.50
C ASP A 225 -9.16 -16.56 -4.15
N SER A 226 -9.43 -16.32 -2.87
CA SER A 226 -10.44 -15.35 -2.41
C SER A 226 -9.86 -14.08 -1.81
N MET A 227 -8.54 -13.95 -1.71
CA MET A 227 -7.87 -12.80 -1.12
C MET A 227 -6.76 -12.28 -2.04
N LEU A 228 -5.50 -12.33 -1.63
CA LEU A 228 -4.38 -11.78 -2.38
C LEU A 228 -3.91 -12.71 -3.50
N HIS A 229 -3.55 -12.14 -4.64
CA HIS A 229 -2.90 -12.86 -5.74
C HIS A 229 -1.44 -13.17 -5.44
N SER A 230 -0.76 -12.30 -4.69
CA SER A 230 0.66 -12.36 -4.41
C SER A 230 0.98 -11.73 -3.06
N ALA A 231 2.17 -12.02 -2.56
CA ALA A 231 2.76 -11.38 -1.39
C ALA A 231 4.20 -10.97 -1.67
N THR A 232 4.68 -9.94 -0.98
CA THR A 232 6.09 -9.52 -1.03
C THR A 232 6.98 -10.58 -0.40
N ASN A 233 8.04 -10.98 -1.09
CA ASN A 233 8.90 -12.09 -0.68
C ASN A 233 10.07 -11.62 0.20
N TYR A 234 9.77 -11.14 1.39
CA TYR A 234 10.78 -10.73 2.37
C TYR A 234 11.69 -11.88 2.82
N GLU A 235 11.19 -13.11 2.83
CA GLU A 235 12.00 -14.27 3.17
C GLU A 235 13.14 -14.48 2.16
N CYS A 236 12.84 -14.41 0.87
CA CYS A 236 13.86 -14.51 -0.18
C CYS A 236 14.82 -13.30 -0.14
N TYR A 237 14.28 -12.08 0.03
CA TYR A 237 15.09 -10.88 0.18
C TYR A 237 16.07 -11.01 1.36
N LYS A 238 15.58 -11.44 2.54
CA LYS A 238 16.42 -11.70 3.70
C LYS A 238 17.49 -12.74 3.42
N GLY A 239 17.13 -13.85 2.75
CA GLY A 239 18.08 -14.90 2.37
C GLY A 239 19.18 -14.37 1.46
N LEU A 240 18.85 -13.55 0.45
CA LEU A 240 19.82 -12.88 -0.41
C LEU A 240 20.72 -11.94 0.38
N PHE A 241 20.13 -11.01 1.15
CA PHE A 241 20.88 -10.05 1.94
C PHE A 241 21.85 -10.72 2.91
N SER A 242 21.37 -11.68 3.71
CA SER A 242 22.21 -12.40 4.67
C SER A 242 23.31 -13.20 3.98
N SER A 243 23.00 -13.89 2.89
CA SER A 243 23.99 -14.71 2.15
C SER A 243 25.18 -13.88 1.70
N PHE A 244 24.95 -12.71 1.13
CA PHE A 244 26.03 -11.84 0.66
C PHE A 244 26.76 -11.12 1.79
N ASN A 245 26.08 -10.75 2.88
CA ASN A 245 26.71 -10.08 4.02
C ASN A 245 27.54 -11.04 4.90
N SER A 246 27.03 -12.26 5.13
CA SER A 246 27.72 -13.28 5.93
C SER A 246 28.61 -14.20 5.12
N MET A 247 28.59 -14.09 3.78
CA MET A 247 29.24 -15.01 2.83
C MET A 247 28.80 -16.48 3.00
N ASN A 248 27.59 -16.67 3.54
CA ASN A 248 26.98 -17.99 3.74
C ASN A 248 25.86 -18.23 2.73
N MET A 249 26.20 -18.76 1.58
CA MET A 249 25.23 -19.02 0.49
C MET A 249 24.17 -20.07 0.81
N PHE A 250 24.32 -20.80 1.94
CA PHE A 250 23.30 -21.75 2.39
C PHE A 250 21.94 -21.07 2.66
N GLU A 251 21.92 -19.84 3.13
CA GLU A 251 20.69 -19.15 3.50
C GLU A 251 19.77 -18.92 2.28
N ILE A 252 20.31 -18.49 1.14
CA ILE A 252 19.50 -18.32 -0.08
C ILE A 252 19.01 -19.66 -0.63
N VAL A 253 19.87 -20.69 -0.62
CA VAL A 253 19.48 -22.04 -1.05
C VAL A 253 18.37 -22.58 -0.16
N HIS A 254 18.50 -22.41 1.16
CA HIS A 254 17.47 -22.83 2.12
C HIS A 254 16.13 -22.13 1.87
N SER A 255 16.13 -20.80 1.70
CA SER A 255 14.92 -20.02 1.42
C SER A 255 14.23 -20.49 0.13
N LEU A 256 14.99 -20.68 -0.95
CA LEU A 256 14.42 -21.14 -2.23
C LEU A 256 13.86 -22.56 -2.15
N LEU A 257 14.58 -23.48 -1.50
CA LEU A 257 14.10 -24.87 -1.31
C LEU A 257 12.85 -24.93 -0.42
N ARG A 258 12.81 -24.12 0.63
CA ARG A 258 11.66 -24.01 1.53
C ARG A 258 10.42 -23.46 0.81
N GLN A 259 10.60 -22.50 -0.06
CA GLN A 259 9.49 -21.87 -0.78
C GLN A 259 9.01 -22.67 -1.98
N PHE A 260 9.92 -23.14 -2.83
CA PHE A 260 9.61 -23.67 -4.15
C PHE A 260 10.28 -25.03 -4.46
N GLY A 261 10.93 -25.65 -3.49
CA GLY A 261 11.67 -26.91 -3.67
C GLY A 261 10.77 -28.10 -4.05
N PRO A 262 11.37 -29.27 -4.36
CA PRO A 262 10.63 -30.45 -4.79
C PRO A 262 9.91 -31.18 -3.65
N GLU A 263 10.27 -30.91 -2.41
CA GLU A 263 9.79 -31.62 -1.23
C GLU A 263 8.31 -31.33 -0.91
N ASN A 264 7.62 -32.27 -0.28
CA ASN A 264 6.21 -32.13 0.07
C ASN A 264 5.93 -31.04 1.12
N TRP A 265 6.94 -30.64 1.90
CA TRP A 265 6.84 -29.56 2.90
C TRP A 265 7.05 -28.16 2.32
N THR A 266 7.25 -28.02 1.01
CA THR A 266 7.40 -26.72 0.34
C THR A 266 6.15 -25.85 0.52
N LEU A 267 6.34 -24.61 0.99
CA LEU A 267 5.24 -23.76 1.45
C LEU A 267 4.44 -23.10 0.31
N TYR A 268 5.12 -22.66 -0.75
CA TYR A 268 4.51 -21.75 -1.74
C TYR A 268 4.56 -22.31 -3.17
N ARG A 269 4.64 -23.65 -3.33
CA ARG A 269 4.61 -24.28 -4.65
C ARG A 269 3.32 -23.89 -5.40
N GLY A 270 3.49 -23.41 -6.64
CA GLY A 270 2.37 -22.96 -7.47
C GLY A 270 1.80 -21.60 -7.08
N LYS A 271 2.43 -20.90 -6.13
CA LYS A 271 2.12 -19.51 -5.79
C LYS A 271 3.09 -18.55 -6.48
N HIS A 272 2.63 -17.32 -6.69
CA HIS A 272 3.44 -16.24 -7.25
C HIS A 272 3.77 -15.24 -6.16
N LEU A 273 5.05 -15.04 -5.88
CA LEU A 273 5.55 -14.07 -4.90
C LEU A 273 6.23 -12.92 -5.62
N LEU A 274 6.01 -11.70 -5.15
CA LEU A 274 6.74 -10.54 -5.62
C LEU A 274 8.12 -10.53 -4.97
N CYS A 275 9.12 -11.03 -5.71
CA CYS A 275 10.52 -10.98 -5.29
C CYS A 275 11.11 -9.60 -5.61
N PHE A 276 11.95 -9.10 -4.73
CA PHE A 276 12.59 -7.79 -4.88
C PHE A 276 14.03 -7.83 -4.38
N VAL A 277 14.83 -6.91 -4.85
CA VAL A 277 16.23 -6.71 -4.41
C VAL A 277 16.37 -5.48 -3.53
N ASP A 278 15.42 -4.56 -3.65
CA ASP A 278 15.32 -3.34 -2.84
C ASP A 278 13.87 -2.85 -2.79
N ASN A 279 13.53 -2.05 -1.79
CA ASN A 279 12.26 -1.32 -1.68
C ASN A 279 12.47 0.01 -0.93
N HIS A 280 11.39 0.74 -0.65
CA HIS A 280 11.45 2.04 0.05
C HIS A 280 11.80 1.93 1.53
#